data_8cad42e292b5ebde79b64cf2c6ca5633
#
_entry.id   8cad42e292b5ebde79b64cf2c6ca5633
#
_cell.length_a   1.000
_cell.length_b   1.000
_cell.length_c   1.000
_cell.angle_alpha   90.00
_cell.angle_beta   90.00
_cell.angle_gamma   90.00
#
_symmetry.space_group_name_H-M   'P 1'
#
loop_
_entity.id
_entity.type
_entity.pdbx_description
1 polymer ?
#
loop_
_entity_poly.entity_id
_entity_poly.type
_entity_poly.pdbx_seq_one_letter_code
_entity_poly.pdbx_strand_id
1 'polypeptide(L)'
;MRNVWKHFKTITHHRRLVRHGCFRVGLYWQGLTHDLSKYSPIEFWTGVRYYQGNRSPNTAEREAKGYSEAWMHHKGRNKHHFEYWTDINPATRRYEPVEMPRRYLAEMVMDRIAACKTYQGAAYTDASPLAYLDRARESSCVNPATFRQLHFLLTMLAEKGENETFRFIREVVLTGREFALT
;
A
#
# COMPACT_ATOMS: atom_id res chain seq x y z
N MET A 1 -0.63 28.00 4.73
CA MET A 1 0.03 27.82 3.40
C MET A 1 1.21 26.84 3.45
N ARG A 2 2.09 26.86 4.47
CA ARG A 2 3.29 25.98 4.54
C ARG A 2 2.97 24.48 4.46
N ASN A 3 1.92 23.97 5.12
CA ASN A 3 1.55 22.57 5.10
C ASN A 3 0.93 22.12 3.78
N VAL A 4 0.23 22.97 3.05
CA VAL A 4 -0.31 22.68 1.71
C VAL A 4 0.81 22.22 0.78
N TRP A 5 1.87 23.03 0.68
CA TRP A 5 3.00 22.74 -0.19
C TRP A 5 3.81 21.51 0.27
N LYS A 6 3.99 21.36 1.59
CA LYS A 6 4.68 20.19 2.14
C LYS A 6 3.89 18.90 1.86
N HIS A 7 2.59 18.89 2.13
CA HIS A 7 1.73 17.75 1.86
C HIS A 7 1.71 17.40 0.36
N PHE A 8 1.52 18.40 -0.52
CA PHE A 8 1.56 18.21 -1.97
C PHE A 8 2.88 17.55 -2.42
N LYS A 9 4.03 18.04 -1.93
CA LYS A 9 5.34 17.44 -2.24
C LYS A 9 5.42 15.99 -1.75
N THR A 10 4.94 15.70 -0.55
CA THR A 10 4.98 14.35 0.03
C THR A 10 4.18 13.37 -0.80
N ILE A 11 2.90 13.67 -1.14
CA ILE A 11 2.08 12.77 -1.95
C ILE A 11 2.61 12.62 -3.37
N THR A 12 3.14 13.68 -3.97
CA THR A 12 3.74 13.64 -5.31
C THR A 12 5.03 12.82 -5.33
N HIS A 13 5.87 12.94 -4.30
CA HIS A 13 7.08 12.13 -4.14
C HIS A 13 6.73 10.65 -3.99
N HIS A 14 5.82 10.32 -3.08
CA HIS A 14 5.33 8.96 -2.87
C HIS A 14 4.82 8.34 -4.18
N ARG A 15 3.90 9.01 -4.87
CA ARG A 15 3.38 8.54 -6.16
C ARG A 15 4.46 8.34 -7.23
N ARG A 16 5.50 9.17 -7.23
CA ARG A 16 6.64 9.01 -8.15
C ARG A 16 7.41 7.74 -7.86
N LEU A 17 7.63 7.41 -6.58
CA LEU A 17 8.27 6.17 -6.15
C LEU A 17 7.44 4.94 -6.53
N VAL A 18 6.13 4.95 -6.25
CA VAL A 18 5.22 3.85 -6.64
C VAL A 18 5.21 3.67 -8.16
N ARG A 19 5.08 4.75 -8.92
CA ARG A 19 5.13 4.68 -10.39
C ARG A 19 6.42 4.04 -10.90
N HIS A 20 7.56 4.42 -10.32
CA HIS A 20 8.85 3.82 -10.68
C HIS A 20 8.87 2.31 -10.41
N GLY A 21 8.45 1.86 -9.24
CA GLY A 21 8.34 0.44 -8.89
C GLY A 21 7.38 -0.32 -9.82
N CYS A 22 6.18 0.22 -10.02
CA CYS A 22 5.18 -0.37 -10.91
C CYS A 22 5.69 -0.53 -12.36
N PHE A 23 6.40 0.45 -12.88
CA PHE A 23 6.97 0.39 -14.24
C PHE A 23 8.05 -0.71 -14.37
N ARG A 24 8.86 -0.91 -13.34
CA ARG A 24 9.87 -1.97 -13.31
C ARG A 24 9.27 -3.38 -13.37
N VAL A 25 8.03 -3.55 -12.90
CA VAL A 25 7.33 -4.83 -12.95
C VAL A 25 6.28 -4.93 -14.08
N GLY A 26 6.14 -3.90 -14.94
CA GLY A 26 5.21 -3.90 -16.08
C GLY A 26 3.78 -3.44 -15.75
N LEU A 27 3.54 -2.88 -14.57
CA LEU A 27 2.25 -2.34 -14.14
C LEU A 27 2.10 -0.86 -14.51
N TYR A 28 2.15 -0.55 -15.82
CA TYR A 28 2.19 0.83 -16.30
C TYR A 28 0.93 1.63 -15.93
N TRP A 29 -0.25 1.05 -16.14
CA TRP A 29 -1.51 1.72 -15.84
C TRP A 29 -1.67 2.00 -14.35
N GLN A 30 -1.41 1.02 -13.50
CA GLN A 30 -1.45 1.20 -12.06
C GLN A 30 -0.45 2.28 -11.61
N GLY A 31 0.77 2.25 -12.12
CA GLY A 31 1.77 3.26 -11.78
C GLY A 31 1.39 4.69 -12.17
N LEU A 32 0.63 4.88 -13.26
CA LEU A 32 0.13 6.18 -13.68
C LEU A 32 -1.05 6.66 -12.83
N THR A 33 -1.97 5.75 -12.51
CA THR A 33 -3.23 6.07 -11.83
C THR A 33 -3.18 5.91 -10.31
N HIS A 34 -2.11 5.32 -9.78
CA HIS A 34 -1.92 5.10 -8.34
C HIS A 34 -2.23 6.36 -7.54
N ASP A 35 -3.10 6.22 -6.56
CA ASP A 35 -3.40 7.28 -5.59
C ASP A 35 -3.80 8.65 -6.16
N LEU A 36 -4.39 8.69 -7.36
CA LEU A 36 -4.94 9.94 -7.87
C LEU A 36 -6.00 10.54 -6.94
N SER A 37 -6.70 9.70 -6.18
CA SER A 37 -7.69 10.12 -5.20
C SER A 37 -7.12 11.03 -4.11
N LYS A 38 -5.81 10.95 -3.80
CA LYS A 38 -5.12 11.83 -2.83
C LYS A 38 -5.16 13.32 -3.19
N TYR A 39 -5.44 13.64 -4.45
CA TYR A 39 -5.66 15.03 -4.87
C TYR A 39 -7.13 15.46 -4.81
N SER A 40 -8.06 14.57 -4.43
CA SER A 40 -9.45 14.95 -4.17
C SER A 40 -9.55 15.90 -2.96
N PRO A 41 -10.54 16.79 -2.91
CA PRO A 41 -10.69 17.71 -1.78
C PRO A 41 -10.73 17.02 -0.43
N ILE A 42 -11.42 15.88 -0.33
CA ILE A 42 -11.58 15.12 0.93
C ILE A 42 -10.22 14.64 1.44
N GLU A 43 -9.42 13.98 0.60
CA GLU A 43 -8.13 13.45 1.02
C GLU A 43 -7.08 14.55 1.15
N PHE A 44 -7.05 15.48 0.20
CA PHE A 44 -6.03 16.52 0.16
C PHE A 44 -6.11 17.47 1.35
N TRP A 45 -7.28 18.05 1.63
CA TRP A 45 -7.42 19.02 2.71
C TRP A 45 -7.34 18.38 4.09
N THR A 46 -7.83 17.15 4.24
CA THR A 46 -7.60 16.36 5.46
C THR A 46 -6.10 16.10 5.65
N GLY A 47 -5.42 15.70 4.57
CA GLY A 47 -3.97 15.51 4.59
C GLY A 47 -3.21 16.78 4.98
N VAL A 48 -3.60 17.95 4.49
CA VAL A 48 -3.01 19.25 4.88
C VAL A 48 -3.24 19.55 6.36
N ARG A 49 -4.48 19.32 6.85
CA ARG A 49 -4.87 19.59 8.25
C ARG A 49 -4.08 18.75 9.23
N TYR A 50 -3.90 17.46 8.95
CA TYR A 50 -3.26 16.50 9.84
C TYR A 50 -1.79 16.21 9.48
N TYR A 51 -1.18 17.04 8.63
CA TYR A 51 0.20 16.86 8.18
C TYR A 51 1.21 16.99 9.30
N GLN A 52 2.02 15.94 9.51
CA GLN A 52 3.12 15.90 10.49
C GLN A 52 4.51 15.70 9.83
N GLY A 53 4.54 15.18 8.61
CA GLY A 53 5.78 15.00 7.84
C GLY A 53 6.51 13.67 8.04
N ASN A 54 6.31 13.01 9.18
CA ASN A 54 7.00 11.78 9.58
C ASN A 54 6.10 10.53 9.57
N ARG A 55 4.80 10.70 9.32
CA ARG A 55 3.82 9.62 9.21
C ARG A 55 2.61 10.03 8.38
N SER A 56 1.76 9.05 8.05
CA SER A 56 0.53 9.29 7.31
C SER A 56 -0.41 10.25 8.08
N PRO A 57 -0.95 11.30 7.43
CA PRO A 57 -1.98 12.16 8.02
C PRO A 57 -3.24 11.40 8.47
N ASN A 58 -3.57 10.29 7.83
CA ASN A 58 -4.73 9.44 8.20
C ASN A 58 -4.60 8.89 9.62
N THR A 59 -3.36 8.60 10.07
CA THR A 59 -3.11 8.16 11.44
C THR A 59 -3.44 9.27 12.43
N ALA A 60 -2.98 10.48 12.18
CA ALA A 60 -3.26 11.63 13.04
C ALA A 60 -4.77 12.01 13.04
N GLU A 61 -5.46 11.90 11.90
CA GLU A 61 -6.91 12.08 11.85
C GLU A 61 -7.63 11.03 12.71
N ARG A 62 -7.22 9.75 12.61
CA ARG A 62 -7.81 8.64 13.38
C ARG A 62 -7.62 8.84 14.89
N GLU A 63 -6.46 9.29 15.30
CA GLU A 63 -6.18 9.63 16.70
C GLU A 63 -7.06 10.77 17.21
N ALA A 64 -7.34 11.76 16.37
CA ALA A 64 -8.13 12.93 16.73
C ALA A 64 -9.65 12.69 16.72
N LYS A 65 -10.15 11.82 15.84
CA LYS A 65 -11.60 11.62 15.61
C LYS A 65 -12.10 10.20 15.96
N GLY A 66 -11.23 9.24 16.25
CA GLY A 66 -11.55 7.82 16.38
C GLY A 66 -11.61 7.06 15.04
N TYR A 67 -11.63 7.77 13.91
CA TYR A 67 -11.61 7.21 12.56
C TYR A 67 -10.95 8.19 11.58
N SER A 68 -10.67 7.74 10.36
CA SER A 68 -10.16 8.61 9.29
C SER A 68 -11.12 8.59 8.10
N GLU A 69 -11.75 9.74 7.84
CA GLU A 69 -12.65 9.94 6.70
C GLU A 69 -11.86 9.91 5.37
N ALA A 70 -10.68 10.53 5.37
CA ALA A 70 -9.77 10.47 4.24
C ALA A 70 -9.37 9.02 3.91
N TRP A 71 -9.11 8.19 4.94
CA TRP A 71 -8.79 6.77 4.72
C TRP A 71 -9.98 5.98 4.18
N MET A 72 -11.19 6.19 4.71
CA MET A 72 -12.39 5.52 4.19
C MET A 72 -12.65 5.89 2.73
N HIS A 73 -12.47 7.16 2.36
CA HIS A 73 -12.55 7.60 0.97
C HIS A 73 -11.47 6.95 0.11
N HIS A 74 -10.23 6.90 0.62
CA HIS A 74 -9.06 6.38 -0.07
C HIS A 74 -9.16 4.87 -0.34
N LYS A 75 -9.34 4.06 0.70
CA LYS A 75 -9.39 2.60 0.58
C LYS A 75 -10.55 2.10 -0.30
N GLY A 76 -11.66 2.83 -0.33
CA GLY A 76 -12.80 2.51 -1.18
C GLY A 76 -12.61 2.79 -2.68
N ARG A 77 -11.54 3.47 -3.07
CA ARG A 77 -11.21 3.84 -4.46
C ARG A 77 -9.94 3.23 -4.99
N ASN A 78 -9.09 2.71 -4.11
CA ASN A 78 -7.75 2.22 -4.45
C ASN A 78 -7.66 0.72 -4.19
N LYS A 79 -7.70 -0.06 -5.27
CA LYS A 79 -7.76 -1.52 -5.25
C LYS A 79 -6.48 -2.20 -4.74
N HIS A 80 -5.38 -1.47 -4.58
CA HIS A 80 -4.15 -1.98 -3.96
C HIS A 80 -4.21 -2.01 -2.43
N HIS A 81 -5.30 -1.53 -1.81
CA HIS A 81 -5.56 -1.72 -0.38
C HIS A 81 -6.43 -2.95 -0.16
N PHE A 82 -6.01 -3.83 0.75
CA PHE A 82 -6.74 -5.07 1.02
C PHE A 82 -8.13 -4.83 1.61
N GLU A 83 -8.36 -3.72 2.28
CA GLU A 83 -9.66 -3.33 2.83
C GLU A 83 -10.72 -3.04 1.74
N TYR A 84 -10.32 -2.77 0.51
CA TYR A 84 -11.22 -2.72 -0.64
C TYR A 84 -11.86 -4.09 -0.92
N TRP A 85 -11.11 -5.16 -0.67
CA TRP A 85 -11.47 -6.54 -1.00
C TRP A 85 -12.22 -7.20 0.16
N THR A 86 -13.37 -6.64 0.51
CA THR A 86 -14.27 -7.18 1.53
C THR A 86 -15.68 -7.22 0.94
N ASP A 87 -16.33 -8.39 1.00
CA ASP A 87 -17.67 -8.58 0.46
C ASP A 87 -18.47 -9.55 1.35
N ILE A 88 -19.78 -9.63 1.08
CA ILE A 88 -20.67 -10.54 1.79
C ILE A 88 -20.42 -11.97 1.29
N ASN A 89 -19.96 -12.85 2.17
CA ASN A 89 -19.89 -14.28 1.88
C ASN A 89 -21.32 -14.86 1.81
N PRO A 90 -21.75 -15.44 0.67
CA PRO A 90 -23.12 -15.94 0.51
C PRO A 90 -23.47 -17.11 1.44
N ALA A 91 -22.49 -17.87 1.92
CA ALA A 91 -22.70 -18.98 2.83
C ALA A 91 -22.88 -18.53 4.28
N THR A 92 -22.03 -17.60 4.75
CA THR A 92 -22.04 -17.12 6.14
C THR A 92 -22.89 -15.87 6.36
N ARG A 93 -23.24 -15.15 5.27
CA ARG A 93 -23.91 -13.84 5.27
C ARG A 93 -23.17 -12.76 6.07
N ARG A 94 -21.85 -12.90 6.20
CA ARG A 94 -20.97 -11.95 6.90
C ARG A 94 -20.06 -11.25 5.92
N TYR A 95 -19.63 -10.05 6.27
CA TYR A 95 -18.55 -9.39 5.56
C TYR A 95 -17.22 -10.13 5.83
N GLU A 96 -16.62 -10.63 4.78
CA GLU A 96 -15.37 -11.38 4.85
C GLU A 96 -14.37 -10.87 3.81
N PRO A 97 -13.06 -10.97 4.12
CA PRO A 97 -12.03 -10.54 3.17
C PRO A 97 -11.94 -11.51 2.00
N VAL A 98 -11.95 -10.98 0.79
CA VAL A 98 -11.77 -11.69 -0.47
C VAL A 98 -10.32 -11.66 -0.90
N GLU A 99 -9.83 -12.68 -1.59
CA GLU A 99 -8.46 -12.73 -2.10
C GLU A 99 -8.22 -11.61 -3.11
N MET A 100 -7.16 -10.85 -2.89
CA MET A 100 -6.77 -9.75 -3.76
C MET A 100 -6.14 -10.28 -5.07
N PRO A 101 -6.58 -9.81 -6.26
CA PRO A 101 -5.93 -10.18 -7.50
C PRO A 101 -4.45 -9.75 -7.52
N ARG A 102 -3.60 -10.61 -8.05
CA ARG A 102 -2.13 -10.49 -8.02
C ARG A 102 -1.58 -9.16 -8.53
N ARG A 103 -2.25 -8.53 -9.52
CA ARG A 103 -1.84 -7.20 -10.00
C ARG A 103 -1.94 -6.11 -8.92
N TYR A 104 -2.96 -6.19 -8.07
CA TYR A 104 -3.15 -5.22 -6.98
C TYR A 104 -2.29 -5.57 -5.76
N LEU A 105 -2.03 -6.84 -5.53
CA LEU A 105 -1.02 -7.29 -4.56
C LEU A 105 0.38 -6.75 -4.94
N ALA A 106 0.77 -6.87 -6.20
CA ALA A 106 2.04 -6.32 -6.68
C ALA A 106 2.09 -4.78 -6.52
N GLU A 107 1.01 -4.07 -6.85
CA GLU A 107 0.89 -2.63 -6.61
C GLU A 107 1.00 -2.29 -5.12
N MET A 108 0.36 -3.07 -4.23
CA MET A 108 0.48 -2.90 -2.77
C MET A 108 1.92 -3.06 -2.28
N VAL A 109 2.70 -4.01 -2.84
CA VAL A 109 4.13 -4.13 -2.50
C VAL A 109 4.87 -2.85 -2.88
N MET A 110 4.64 -2.30 -4.08
CA MET A 110 5.26 -1.04 -4.51
C MET A 110 4.85 0.14 -3.61
N ASP A 111 3.58 0.20 -3.22
CA ASP A 111 3.05 1.22 -2.30
C ASP A 111 3.74 1.17 -0.93
N ARG A 112 3.88 -0.03 -0.34
CA ARG A 112 4.54 -0.22 0.96
C ARG A 112 6.02 0.17 0.93
N ILE A 113 6.74 -0.20 -0.12
CA ILE A 113 8.13 0.23 -0.35
C ILE A 113 8.21 1.75 -0.40
N ALA A 114 7.36 2.37 -1.23
CA ALA A 114 7.34 3.81 -1.42
C ALA A 114 6.94 4.58 -0.14
N ALA A 115 5.98 4.06 0.63
CA ALA A 115 5.57 4.63 1.91
C ALA A 115 6.74 4.61 2.91
N CYS A 116 7.41 3.46 3.06
CA CYS A 116 8.58 3.37 3.93
C CYS A 116 9.70 4.32 3.50
N LYS A 117 10.03 4.39 2.20
CA LYS A 117 11.01 5.35 1.68
C LYS A 117 10.61 6.81 1.94
N THR A 118 9.33 7.12 1.77
CA THR A 118 8.82 8.50 1.95
C THR A 118 8.93 8.97 3.40
N TYR A 119 8.60 8.10 4.37
CA TYR A 119 8.54 8.49 5.78
C TYR A 119 9.81 8.22 6.57
N GLN A 120 10.64 7.27 6.15
CA GLN A 120 11.90 6.93 6.83
C GLN A 120 13.12 7.62 6.17
N GLY A 121 13.01 8.04 4.92
CA GLY A 121 14.11 8.69 4.22
C GLY A 121 15.39 7.84 4.23
N ALA A 122 16.48 8.39 4.75
CA ALA A 122 17.78 7.70 4.83
C ALA A 122 17.80 6.46 5.76
N ALA A 123 16.83 6.33 6.66
CA ALA A 123 16.71 5.16 7.54
C ALA A 123 15.98 3.97 6.90
N TYR A 124 15.49 4.12 5.67
CA TYR A 124 14.87 3.03 4.93
C TYR A 124 15.85 1.88 4.68
N THR A 125 15.38 0.67 4.88
CA THR A 125 16.03 -0.57 4.43
C THR A 125 14.98 -1.45 3.73
N ASP A 126 15.42 -2.42 2.93
CA ASP A 126 14.52 -3.36 2.27
C ASP A 126 13.73 -4.25 3.26
N ALA A 127 14.15 -4.34 4.52
CA ALA A 127 13.39 -4.97 5.60
C ALA A 127 12.28 -4.09 6.20
N SER A 128 12.28 -2.77 5.93
CA SER A 128 11.32 -1.84 6.53
C SER A 128 9.85 -2.16 6.22
N PRO A 129 9.47 -2.56 4.97
CA PRO A 129 8.08 -2.91 4.67
C PRO A 129 7.59 -4.19 5.38
N LEU A 130 8.46 -5.20 5.55
CA LEU A 130 8.15 -6.41 6.31
C LEU A 130 7.93 -6.08 7.78
N ALA A 131 8.86 -5.35 8.40
CA ALA A 131 8.74 -4.94 9.80
C ALA A 131 7.49 -4.08 10.06
N TYR A 132 7.03 -3.30 9.08
CA TYR A 132 5.76 -2.57 9.18
C TYR A 132 4.56 -3.52 9.14
N LEU A 133 4.56 -4.51 8.23
CA LEU A 133 3.49 -5.50 8.12
C LEU A 133 3.35 -6.31 9.41
N ASP A 134 4.46 -6.77 9.99
CA ASP A 134 4.47 -7.59 11.20
C ASP A 134 3.90 -6.84 12.41
N ARG A 135 4.22 -5.56 12.54
CA ARG A 135 3.61 -4.71 13.59
C ARG A 135 2.10 -4.50 13.41
N ALA A 136 1.62 -4.42 12.16
CA ALA A 136 0.21 -4.20 11.86
C ALA A 136 -0.63 -5.49 11.81
N ARG A 137 -0.01 -6.65 11.94
CA ARG A 137 -0.61 -7.97 11.70
C ARG A 137 -1.87 -8.23 12.51
N GLU A 138 -1.86 -7.85 13.79
CA GLU A 138 -2.98 -8.12 14.70
C GLU A 138 -4.23 -7.27 14.40
N SER A 139 -4.07 -6.14 13.72
CA SER A 139 -5.15 -5.19 13.43
C SER A 139 -5.71 -5.32 12.00
N SER A 140 -5.19 -6.24 11.17
CA SER A 140 -5.54 -6.28 9.75
C SER A 140 -6.63 -7.32 9.45
N CYS A 141 -7.71 -6.88 8.80
CA CYS A 141 -8.72 -7.75 8.20
C CYS A 141 -8.31 -8.03 6.76
N VAL A 142 -7.37 -8.95 6.57
CA VAL A 142 -6.86 -9.35 5.26
C VAL A 142 -7.15 -10.83 4.99
N ASN A 143 -7.48 -11.16 3.74
CA ASN A 143 -7.64 -12.55 3.32
C ASN A 143 -6.35 -13.34 3.58
N PRO A 144 -6.42 -14.55 4.17
CA PRO A 144 -5.23 -15.34 4.53
C PRO A 144 -4.30 -15.66 3.35
N ALA A 145 -4.84 -15.89 2.15
CA ALA A 145 -4.01 -16.14 0.96
C ALA A 145 -3.28 -14.86 0.54
N THR A 146 -3.97 -13.73 0.50
CA THR A 146 -3.37 -12.41 0.25
C THR A 146 -2.28 -12.09 1.26
N PHE A 147 -2.53 -12.35 2.56
CA PHE A 147 -1.54 -12.11 3.60
C PHE A 147 -0.28 -12.95 3.41
N ARG A 148 -0.41 -14.27 3.17
CA ARG A 148 0.74 -15.14 2.94
C ARG A 148 1.56 -14.69 1.72
N GLN A 149 0.90 -14.36 0.61
CA GLN A 149 1.57 -13.87 -0.59
C GLN A 149 2.29 -12.53 -0.34
N LEU A 150 1.66 -11.60 0.36
CA LEU A 150 2.27 -10.32 0.72
C LEU A 150 3.49 -10.53 1.62
N HIS A 151 3.34 -11.34 2.67
CA HIS A 151 4.42 -11.63 3.61
C HIS A 151 5.61 -12.26 2.89
N PHE A 152 5.37 -13.26 2.03
CA PHE A 152 6.40 -13.89 1.21
C PHE A 152 7.17 -12.86 0.36
N LEU A 153 6.46 -11.98 -0.35
CA LEU A 153 7.10 -10.97 -1.21
C LEU A 153 7.90 -9.94 -0.40
N LEU A 154 7.44 -9.55 0.78
CA LEU A 154 8.16 -8.63 1.65
C LEU A 154 9.35 -9.30 2.37
N THR A 155 9.26 -10.60 2.66
CA THR A 155 10.41 -11.39 3.13
C THR A 155 11.48 -11.50 2.04
N MET A 156 11.07 -11.82 0.81
CA MET A 156 12.00 -11.83 -0.34
C MET A 156 12.66 -10.46 -0.54
N LEU A 157 11.91 -9.36 -0.37
CA LEU A 157 12.47 -8.01 -0.44
C LEU A 157 13.55 -7.79 0.63
N ALA A 158 13.25 -8.17 1.87
CA ALA A 158 14.18 -8.02 2.99
C ALA A 158 15.48 -8.81 2.81
N GLU A 159 15.40 -10.02 2.23
CA GLU A 159 16.53 -10.94 2.08
C GLU A 159 17.30 -10.75 0.77
N LYS A 160 16.61 -10.44 -0.34
CA LYS A 160 17.18 -10.45 -1.69
C LYS A 160 17.20 -9.08 -2.38
N GLY A 161 16.56 -8.08 -1.76
CA GLY A 161 16.48 -6.72 -2.28
C GLY A 161 15.49 -6.53 -3.43
N GLU A 162 15.33 -5.27 -3.85
CA GLU A 162 14.34 -4.88 -4.86
C GLU A 162 14.52 -5.57 -6.22
N ASN A 163 15.75 -5.73 -6.70
CA ASN A 163 15.98 -6.26 -8.05
C ASN A 163 15.43 -7.68 -8.22
N GLU A 164 15.75 -8.56 -7.28
CA GLU A 164 15.29 -9.96 -7.31
C GLU A 164 13.78 -10.05 -7.08
N THR A 165 13.26 -9.29 -6.10
CA THR A 165 11.82 -9.27 -5.80
C THR A 165 11.02 -8.75 -6.98
N PHE A 166 11.46 -7.70 -7.67
CA PHE A 166 10.75 -7.14 -8.81
C PHE A 166 10.82 -8.05 -10.03
N ARG A 167 11.94 -8.76 -10.23
CA ARG A 167 12.04 -9.80 -11.24
C ARG A 167 11.03 -10.92 -10.97
N PHE A 168 10.98 -11.42 -9.74
CA PHE A 168 10.03 -12.46 -9.34
C PHE A 168 8.56 -12.01 -9.52
N ILE A 169 8.23 -10.79 -9.10
CA ILE A 169 6.88 -10.23 -9.30
C ILE A 169 6.52 -10.23 -10.79
N ARG A 170 7.40 -9.75 -11.66
CA ARG A 170 7.15 -9.67 -13.10
C ARG A 170 7.03 -11.03 -13.75
N GLU A 171 7.90 -11.98 -13.41
CA GLU A 171 8.06 -13.24 -14.14
C GLU A 171 7.24 -14.41 -13.55
N VAL A 172 6.80 -14.29 -12.30
CA VAL A 172 6.05 -15.33 -11.62
C VAL A 172 4.68 -14.82 -11.18
N VAL A 173 4.64 -13.77 -10.34
CA VAL A 173 3.37 -13.30 -9.74
C VAL A 173 2.40 -12.82 -10.81
N LEU A 174 2.85 -11.95 -11.72
CA LEU A 174 1.99 -11.34 -12.74
C LEU A 174 1.69 -12.25 -13.93
N THR A 175 2.42 -13.34 -14.11
CA THR A 175 2.12 -14.33 -15.16
C THR A 175 1.11 -15.40 -14.73
N GLY A 176 0.67 -15.37 -13.48
CA GLY A 176 -0.29 -16.35 -12.96
C GLY A 176 0.32 -17.69 -12.57
N ARG A 177 1.65 -17.84 -12.62
CA ARG A 177 2.31 -19.07 -12.18
C ARG A 177 2.09 -19.28 -10.69
N GLU A 178 1.85 -20.54 -10.30
CA GLU A 178 1.87 -20.91 -8.90
C GLU A 178 3.29 -20.80 -8.35
N PHE A 179 3.42 -20.34 -7.11
CA PHE A 179 4.68 -20.33 -6.39
C PHE A 179 4.47 -20.83 -4.96
N ALA A 180 5.39 -21.64 -4.49
CA ALA A 180 5.37 -22.18 -3.14
C ALA A 180 5.56 -21.04 -2.15
N LEU A 181 4.67 -20.95 -1.19
CA LEU A 181 4.77 -20.06 -0.04
C LEU A 181 5.44 -20.87 1.09
N THR A 182 6.77 -20.97 1.01
CA THR A 182 7.56 -21.59 2.09
C THR A 182 7.83 -20.61 3.21
#